data_d3e8e1b25d2bf507a738c25737d29d3f
#
_entry.id   d3e8e1b25d2bf507a738c25737d29d3f
#
_cell.length_a   1.000
_cell.length_b   1.000
_cell.length_c   1.000
_cell.angle_alpha   90.00
_cell.angle_beta   90.00
_cell.angle_gamma   90.00
#
_symmetry.space_group_name_H-M   'P 1'
#
loop_
_entity.id
_entity.type
_entity.pdbx_description
1 polymer ?
#
loop_
_entity_poly.entity_id
_entity_poly.type
_entity_poly.pdbx_seq_one_letter_code
_entity_poly.pdbx_strand_id
1 'polypeptide(L)'
;MMRILLILFFGAVVTQASSQELSLNEVLNIAMKNNLGIRITQHAVDIAEINNSYGYAGGLPFVAGTASGNQQLTSIDQRYSNPANNKSSTNARSTSITAGVAGNVLLYNGGRVHNAKRQYETAVLLTRQQLDSRVQTLFYNVMLKYYDIVRQESYARTLQTSIEASKQKLDIVKKQQQVGVANDADLFQSQVDLNTQIQNLQAQQLVVDQGKTDLLTLLTLKPDSVIAIRDTILVDNGLQLDSILDAVSQNPDLQAAYQQVVINQYIEKEVGAQRYPSFLLNAGYNFSHTANAAGFSLYNQSYGPYLGLGLTVPIFNGNIYRKQEQVAGINVKIAGLQRDTLLLGINSSAVKSWQAYKNNLQQLATAKETYDLSQKLLDLVLKRFQYKQATIVDVKNAQQSFENAGFLMINVSYAAKVSEIQLRRLANKLP
;
A
#
# COMPACT_ATOMS: atom_id res chain seq x y z
N MET A 1 49.80 17.00 51.58
CA MET A 1 48.74 17.86 51.05
C MET A 1 49.09 18.22 49.61
N MET A 2 48.53 17.55 48.64
CA MET A 2 48.72 17.88 47.24
C MET A 2 47.40 17.67 46.49
N ARG A 3 46.74 18.78 46.16
CA ARG A 3 45.43 18.78 45.41
C ARG A 3 45.73 18.57 43.92
N ILE A 4 45.30 17.42 43.39
CA ILE A 4 45.29 17.16 41.97
C ILE A 4 44.04 17.75 41.37
N LEU A 5 44.18 18.75 40.50
CA LEU A 5 43.14 19.39 39.75
C LEU A 5 42.87 18.57 38.47
N LEU A 6 41.76 17.88 38.40
CA LEU A 6 41.32 17.11 37.24
C LEU A 6 40.56 18.04 36.29
N ILE A 7 41.20 18.46 35.20
CA ILE A 7 40.57 19.24 34.12
C ILE A 7 39.87 18.28 33.20
N LEU A 8 38.53 18.24 33.28
CA LEU A 8 37.66 17.53 32.33
C LEU A 8 37.61 18.33 31.02
N PHE A 9 38.31 17.83 30.01
CA PHE A 9 38.23 18.33 28.63
C PHE A 9 36.92 17.79 28.00
N PHE A 10 35.89 18.59 28.00
CA PHE A 10 34.63 18.29 27.31
C PHE A 10 34.85 18.54 25.82
N GLY A 11 35.29 17.53 25.10
CA GLY A 11 35.39 17.55 23.65
C GLY A 11 33.97 17.61 23.05
N ALA A 12 33.56 18.80 22.62
CA ALA A 12 32.35 18.97 21.79
C ALA A 12 32.63 18.30 20.44
N VAL A 13 32.10 17.08 20.28
CA VAL A 13 32.00 16.43 18.97
C VAL A 13 30.97 17.24 18.19
N VAL A 14 31.43 18.21 17.40
CA VAL A 14 30.60 18.84 16.36
C VAL A 14 30.39 17.78 15.31
N THR A 15 29.25 17.05 15.40
CA THR A 15 28.75 16.23 14.29
C THR A 15 28.44 17.19 13.17
N GLN A 16 29.35 17.35 12.21
CA GLN A 16 28.98 17.95 10.92
C GLN A 16 27.83 17.12 10.36
N ALA A 17 26.63 17.69 10.34
CA ALA A 17 25.51 17.18 9.60
C ALA A 17 25.90 17.28 8.10
N SER A 18 26.61 16.27 7.60
CA SER A 18 26.83 16.14 6.17
C SER A 18 25.46 15.86 5.54
N SER A 19 24.99 16.79 4.74
CA SER A 19 23.82 16.59 3.90
C SER A 19 24.03 15.32 3.09
N GLN A 20 23.20 14.30 3.34
CA GLN A 20 23.26 13.05 2.60
C GLN A 20 22.69 13.31 1.20
N GLU A 21 23.54 13.24 0.17
CA GLU A 21 23.07 13.24 -1.21
C GLU A 21 22.33 11.92 -1.47
N LEU A 22 21.09 12.00 -1.92
CA LEU A 22 20.25 10.84 -2.18
C LEU A 22 19.95 10.77 -3.68
N SER A 23 20.42 9.71 -4.32
CA SER A 23 19.99 9.32 -5.67
C SER A 23 18.61 8.65 -5.63
N LEU A 24 17.91 8.62 -6.77
CA LEU A 24 16.61 7.95 -6.87
C LEU A 24 16.66 6.48 -6.40
N ASN A 25 17.69 5.74 -6.80
CA ASN A 25 17.84 4.33 -6.44
C ASN A 25 18.01 4.14 -4.92
N GLU A 26 18.78 5.00 -4.26
CA GLU A 26 18.92 4.96 -2.81
C GLU A 26 17.61 5.26 -2.11
N VAL A 27 16.87 6.27 -2.60
CA VAL A 27 15.55 6.64 -2.05
C VAL A 27 14.56 5.48 -2.19
N LEU A 28 14.51 4.79 -3.33
CA LEU A 28 13.66 3.62 -3.54
C LEU A 28 14.03 2.45 -2.60
N ASN A 29 15.32 2.19 -2.42
CA ASN A 29 15.80 1.15 -1.50
C ASN A 29 15.43 1.47 -0.04
N ILE A 30 15.59 2.72 0.39
CA ILE A 30 15.19 3.16 1.73
C ILE A 30 13.67 3.01 1.90
N ALA A 31 12.89 3.44 0.91
CA ALA A 31 11.44 3.30 0.92
C ALA A 31 11.01 1.84 1.09
N MET A 32 11.57 0.93 0.29
CA MET A 32 11.24 -0.49 0.36
C MET A 32 11.55 -1.11 1.72
N LYS A 33 12.70 -0.75 2.31
CA LYS A 33 13.15 -1.30 3.60
C LYS A 33 12.35 -0.78 4.79
N ASN A 34 11.98 0.51 4.79
CA ASN A 34 11.46 1.18 5.97
C ASN A 34 9.95 1.38 5.95
N ASN A 35 9.30 1.35 4.77
CA ASN A 35 7.89 1.73 4.65
C ASN A 35 6.97 0.80 5.43
N LEU A 36 6.21 1.39 6.37
CA LEU A 36 5.30 0.65 7.25
C LEU A 36 4.17 -0.03 6.48
N GLY A 37 3.70 0.57 5.37
CA GLY A 37 2.66 -0.01 4.52
C GLY A 37 3.12 -1.31 3.83
N ILE A 38 4.38 -1.41 3.42
CA ILE A 38 4.98 -2.63 2.88
C ILE A 38 5.04 -3.70 3.98
N ARG A 39 5.52 -3.35 5.18
CA ARG A 39 5.60 -4.29 6.32
C ARG A 39 4.23 -4.81 6.73
N ILE A 40 3.20 -3.97 6.75
CA ILE A 40 1.81 -4.40 7.02
C ILE A 40 1.35 -5.41 5.97
N THR A 41 1.60 -5.16 4.68
CA THR A 41 1.20 -6.06 3.61
C THR A 41 2.02 -7.35 3.62
N GLN A 42 3.31 -7.30 4.01
CA GLN A 42 4.14 -8.49 4.23
C GLN A 42 3.54 -9.39 5.31
N HIS A 43 3.12 -8.83 6.45
CA HIS A 43 2.43 -9.60 7.49
C HIS A 43 1.08 -10.16 7.03
N ALA A 44 0.40 -9.53 6.08
CA ALA A 44 -0.79 -10.13 5.48
C ALA A 44 -0.44 -11.39 4.65
N VAL A 45 0.72 -11.40 3.98
CA VAL A 45 1.25 -12.61 3.32
C VAL A 45 1.56 -13.68 4.36
N ASP A 46 2.26 -13.33 5.45
CA ASP A 46 2.60 -14.27 6.54
C ASP A 46 1.31 -14.91 7.13
N ILE A 47 0.26 -14.12 7.35
CA ILE A 47 -1.05 -14.61 7.81
C ILE A 47 -1.66 -15.57 6.80
N ALA A 48 -1.62 -15.24 5.50
CA ALA A 48 -2.16 -16.12 4.47
C ALA A 48 -1.39 -17.44 4.39
N GLU A 49 -0.06 -17.42 4.58
CA GLU A 49 0.79 -18.61 4.62
C GLU A 49 0.48 -19.49 5.86
N ILE A 50 0.28 -18.90 7.04
CA ILE A 50 -0.13 -19.62 8.25
C ILE A 50 -1.50 -20.28 8.05
N ASN A 51 -2.46 -19.57 7.43
CA ASN A 51 -3.78 -20.11 7.15
C ASN A 51 -3.76 -21.20 6.07
N ASN A 52 -2.72 -21.27 5.25
CA ASN A 52 -2.56 -22.27 4.18
C ASN A 52 -2.15 -23.64 4.75
N SER A 53 -2.98 -24.23 5.61
CA SER A 53 -2.75 -25.50 6.25
C SER A 53 -3.96 -26.43 6.15
N TYR A 54 -3.72 -27.74 6.20
CA TYR A 54 -4.80 -28.71 6.29
C TYR A 54 -5.61 -28.58 7.58
N GLY A 55 -5.03 -28.03 8.66
CA GLY A 55 -5.75 -27.71 9.88
C GLY A 55 -6.85 -26.68 9.65
N TYR A 56 -6.51 -25.55 9.02
CA TYR A 56 -7.50 -24.52 8.66
C TYR A 56 -8.54 -25.02 7.66
N ALA A 57 -8.15 -25.89 6.74
CA ALA A 57 -9.07 -26.51 5.79
C ALA A 57 -9.99 -27.58 6.45
N GLY A 58 -9.79 -27.89 7.73
CA GLY A 58 -10.59 -28.89 8.46
C GLY A 58 -10.21 -30.34 8.15
N GLY A 59 -9.00 -30.60 7.67
CA GLY A 59 -8.52 -31.93 7.30
C GLY A 59 -7.67 -32.63 8.37
N LEU A 60 -7.33 -31.95 9.47
CA LEU A 60 -6.59 -32.56 10.58
C LEU A 60 -7.53 -33.02 11.69
N PRO A 61 -7.12 -34.04 12.48
CA PRO A 61 -7.86 -34.46 13.66
C PRO A 61 -8.03 -33.32 14.65
N PHE A 62 -9.21 -33.20 15.23
CA PHE A 62 -9.48 -32.35 16.38
C PHE A 62 -9.61 -33.22 17.63
N VAL A 63 -8.81 -32.95 18.65
CA VAL A 63 -8.85 -33.68 19.92
C VAL A 63 -9.21 -32.70 21.03
N ALA A 64 -10.24 -33.03 21.83
CA ALA A 64 -10.69 -32.24 22.96
C ALA A 64 -10.92 -33.06 24.21
N GLY A 65 -10.56 -32.50 25.35
CA GLY A 65 -10.96 -33.02 26.67
C GLY A 65 -12.23 -32.28 27.11
N THR A 66 -13.22 -33.02 27.62
CA THR A 66 -14.46 -32.47 28.15
C THR A 66 -14.72 -33.01 29.55
N ALA A 67 -15.25 -32.18 30.44
CA ALA A 67 -15.72 -32.57 31.74
C ALA A 67 -17.01 -31.79 32.05
N SER A 68 -18.01 -32.50 32.55
CA SER A 68 -19.25 -31.86 32.99
C SER A 68 -19.76 -32.52 34.27
N GLY A 69 -20.35 -31.72 35.15
CA GLY A 69 -21.01 -32.18 36.37
C GLY A 69 -22.38 -31.54 36.47
N ASN A 70 -23.42 -32.36 36.51
CA ASN A 70 -24.81 -31.92 36.65
C ASN A 70 -25.40 -32.46 37.92
N GLN A 71 -26.10 -31.62 38.67
CA GLN A 71 -26.89 -32.00 39.81
C GLN A 71 -28.31 -31.49 39.59
N GLN A 72 -29.28 -32.40 39.69
CA GLN A 72 -30.69 -32.08 39.52
C GLN A 72 -31.55 -32.72 40.63
N LEU A 73 -32.66 -32.12 40.90
CA LEU A 73 -33.71 -32.65 41.74
C LEU A 73 -34.86 -33.11 40.80
N THR A 74 -35.20 -34.41 40.85
CA THR A 74 -36.19 -35.01 39.93
C THR A 74 -37.24 -35.74 40.74
N SER A 75 -38.51 -35.54 40.46
CA SER A 75 -39.58 -36.40 40.97
C SER A 75 -39.73 -37.60 40.06
N ILE A 76 -39.63 -38.79 40.61
CA ILE A 76 -39.62 -40.06 39.91
C ILE A 76 -40.87 -40.84 40.29
N ASP A 77 -41.61 -41.36 39.31
CA ASP A 77 -42.67 -42.36 39.45
C ASP A 77 -42.42 -43.46 38.42
N GLN A 78 -41.79 -44.56 38.84
CA GLN A 78 -41.42 -45.70 38.00
C GLN A 78 -42.30 -46.90 38.38
N ARG A 79 -43.04 -47.40 37.37
CA ARG A 79 -43.96 -48.55 37.50
C ARG A 79 -43.39 -49.72 36.69
N TYR A 80 -43.36 -50.88 37.29
CA TYR A 80 -42.82 -52.11 36.73
C TYR A 80 -43.96 -53.15 36.60
N SER A 81 -43.73 -54.19 35.79
CA SER A 81 -44.67 -55.29 35.59
C SER A 81 -44.97 -56.03 36.92
N ASN A 82 -44.01 -56.09 37.83
CA ASN A 82 -44.20 -56.49 39.21
C ASN A 82 -44.41 -55.26 40.10
N PRO A 83 -45.59 -54.98 40.61
CA PRO A 83 -45.92 -53.80 41.43
C PRO A 83 -45.05 -53.63 42.69
N ALA A 84 -44.46 -54.71 43.21
CA ALA A 84 -43.56 -54.68 44.35
C ALA A 84 -42.26 -53.94 44.09
N ASN A 85 -41.92 -53.76 42.83
CA ASN A 85 -40.69 -53.01 42.39
C ASN A 85 -41.02 -51.54 42.07
N ASN A 86 -42.25 -51.08 42.17
CA ASN A 86 -42.59 -49.71 41.94
C ASN A 86 -41.82 -48.77 42.87
N LYS A 87 -41.30 -47.63 42.27
CA LYS A 87 -40.56 -46.62 43.01
C LYS A 87 -41.19 -45.25 42.74
N SER A 88 -41.55 -44.56 43.81
CA SER A 88 -41.97 -43.15 43.73
C SER A 88 -41.17 -42.36 44.75
N SER A 89 -40.66 -41.20 44.30
CA SER A 89 -39.93 -40.27 45.17
C SER A 89 -40.06 -38.86 44.59
N THR A 90 -40.28 -37.87 45.45
CA THR A 90 -40.32 -36.48 45.12
C THR A 90 -39.01 -35.83 45.47
N ASN A 91 -38.49 -34.92 44.63
CA ASN A 91 -37.24 -34.19 44.81
C ASN A 91 -36.00 -35.08 45.05
N ALA A 92 -35.95 -36.25 44.39
CA ALA A 92 -34.80 -37.13 44.45
C ALA A 92 -33.59 -36.43 43.76
N ARG A 93 -32.51 -36.33 44.49
CA ARG A 93 -31.21 -35.78 44.00
C ARG A 93 -30.58 -36.77 43.03
N SER A 94 -30.23 -36.25 41.83
CA SER A 94 -29.41 -37.00 40.87
C SER A 94 -28.15 -36.17 40.56
N THR A 95 -27.01 -36.81 40.66
CA THR A 95 -25.71 -36.25 40.37
C THR A 95 -25.09 -37.02 39.20
N SER A 96 -24.71 -36.36 38.13
CA SER A 96 -24.02 -36.95 36.97
C SER A 96 -22.71 -36.23 36.73
N ILE A 97 -21.63 -36.97 36.64
CA ILE A 97 -20.29 -36.47 36.30
C ILE A 97 -19.86 -37.23 35.04
N THR A 98 -19.49 -36.49 33.98
CA THR A 98 -18.90 -37.09 32.80
C THR A 98 -17.58 -36.40 32.50
N ALA A 99 -16.58 -37.18 32.13
CA ALA A 99 -15.30 -36.66 31.66
C ALA A 99 -14.78 -37.55 30.53
N GLY A 100 -14.05 -36.97 29.60
CA GLY A 100 -13.51 -37.75 28.50
C GLY A 100 -12.57 -36.97 27.63
N VAL A 101 -11.83 -37.73 26.83
CA VAL A 101 -11.04 -37.20 25.72
C VAL A 101 -11.59 -37.78 24.42
N ALA A 102 -11.93 -36.96 23.47
CA ALA A 102 -12.48 -37.36 22.19
C ALA A 102 -11.69 -36.74 21.04
N GLY A 103 -11.37 -37.53 20.01
CA GLY A 103 -10.76 -37.09 18.77
C GLY A 103 -11.68 -37.39 17.58
N ASN A 104 -11.79 -36.42 16.69
CA ASN A 104 -12.54 -36.55 15.45
C ASN A 104 -11.63 -36.26 14.25
N VAL A 105 -11.73 -37.09 13.20
CA VAL A 105 -11.07 -36.82 11.93
C VAL A 105 -12.05 -37.05 10.79
N LEU A 106 -12.07 -36.09 9.87
CA LEU A 106 -12.89 -36.14 8.69
C LEU A 106 -12.13 -36.91 7.59
N LEU A 107 -12.59 -38.14 7.30
CA LEU A 107 -11.93 -39.00 6.31
C LEU A 107 -12.31 -38.63 4.87
N TYR A 108 -13.58 -38.21 4.68
CA TYR A 108 -14.11 -37.81 3.38
C TYR A 108 -15.30 -36.86 3.55
N ASN A 109 -15.40 -35.85 2.66
CA ASN A 109 -16.51 -34.89 2.68
C ASN A 109 -16.80 -34.32 1.28
N GLY A 110 -16.80 -35.16 0.27
CA GLY A 110 -17.04 -34.73 -1.11
C GLY A 110 -15.92 -33.87 -1.72
N GLY A 111 -14.74 -33.88 -1.12
CA GLY A 111 -13.62 -33.02 -1.55
C GLY A 111 -13.61 -31.59 -0.99
N ARG A 112 -14.50 -31.30 -0.02
CA ARG A 112 -14.60 -29.96 0.60
C ARG A 112 -13.26 -29.51 1.19
N VAL A 113 -12.59 -30.34 1.99
CA VAL A 113 -11.28 -30.04 2.59
C VAL A 113 -10.23 -29.75 1.51
N HIS A 114 -10.24 -30.53 0.41
CA HIS A 114 -9.31 -30.33 -0.69
C HIS A 114 -9.54 -28.97 -1.37
N ASN A 115 -10.79 -28.62 -1.65
CA ASN A 115 -11.13 -27.33 -2.28
C ASN A 115 -10.82 -26.15 -1.34
N ALA A 116 -11.11 -26.27 -0.03
CA ALA A 116 -10.73 -25.26 0.96
C ALA A 116 -9.20 -25.08 1.02
N LYS A 117 -8.42 -26.20 0.99
CA LYS A 117 -6.94 -26.09 0.97
C LYS A 117 -6.46 -25.36 -0.30
N ARG A 118 -7.03 -25.67 -1.48
CA ARG A 118 -6.72 -24.97 -2.74
C ARG A 118 -7.10 -23.50 -2.71
N GLN A 119 -8.21 -23.15 -2.05
CA GLN A 119 -8.59 -21.76 -1.79
C GLN A 119 -7.52 -21.03 -0.99
N TYR A 120 -7.02 -21.62 0.12
CA TYR A 120 -5.95 -21.01 0.93
C TYR A 120 -4.62 -20.90 0.17
N GLU A 121 -4.27 -21.89 -0.64
CA GLU A 121 -3.10 -21.82 -1.54
C GLU A 121 -3.21 -20.63 -2.50
N THR A 122 -4.39 -20.45 -3.11
CA THR A 122 -4.63 -19.34 -4.03
C THR A 122 -4.68 -18.00 -3.28
N ALA A 123 -5.17 -17.97 -2.04
CA ALA A 123 -5.16 -16.76 -1.20
C ALA A 123 -3.74 -16.29 -0.89
N VAL A 124 -2.76 -17.19 -0.74
CA VAL A 124 -1.34 -16.82 -0.63
C VAL A 124 -0.86 -16.13 -1.92
N LEU A 125 -1.22 -16.67 -3.09
CA LEU A 125 -0.86 -16.05 -4.36
C LEU A 125 -1.50 -14.67 -4.51
N LEU A 126 -2.78 -14.53 -4.13
CA LEU A 126 -3.48 -13.25 -4.12
C LEU A 126 -2.76 -12.20 -3.26
N THR A 127 -2.44 -12.55 -2.01
CA THR A 127 -1.78 -11.61 -1.09
C THR A 127 -0.37 -11.24 -1.53
N ARG A 128 0.37 -12.14 -2.18
CA ARG A 128 1.67 -11.82 -2.79
C ARG A 128 1.52 -10.82 -3.94
N GLN A 129 0.52 -11.00 -4.84
CA GLN A 129 0.25 -10.00 -5.89
C GLN A 129 -0.17 -8.64 -5.33
N GLN A 130 -0.91 -8.63 -4.21
CA GLN A 130 -1.24 -7.39 -3.49
C GLN A 130 0.00 -6.72 -2.88
N LEU A 131 0.97 -7.50 -2.40
CA LEU A 131 2.26 -6.97 -1.95
C LEU A 131 3.02 -6.32 -3.11
N ASP A 132 3.12 -7.01 -4.27
CA ASP A 132 3.77 -6.47 -5.46
C ASP A 132 3.11 -5.17 -5.93
N SER A 133 1.77 -5.13 -5.96
CA SER A 133 1.01 -3.91 -6.26
C SER A 133 1.31 -2.77 -5.27
N ARG A 134 1.45 -3.10 -3.99
CA ARG A 134 1.80 -2.13 -2.96
C ARG A 134 3.21 -1.56 -3.15
N VAL A 135 4.18 -2.41 -3.52
CA VAL A 135 5.55 -1.99 -3.86
C VAL A 135 5.54 -1.06 -5.07
N GLN A 136 4.85 -1.43 -6.16
CA GLN A 136 4.73 -0.59 -7.35
C GLN A 136 4.07 0.77 -7.04
N THR A 137 3.07 0.78 -6.17
CA THR A 137 2.41 2.01 -5.72
C THR A 137 3.35 2.89 -4.87
N LEU A 138 4.12 2.28 -3.98
CA LEU A 138 5.12 3.01 -3.19
C LEU A 138 6.18 3.63 -4.10
N PHE A 139 6.74 2.86 -5.01
CA PHE A 139 7.76 3.35 -5.95
C PHE A 139 7.24 4.49 -6.82
N TYR A 140 6.03 4.34 -7.34
CA TYR A 140 5.35 5.40 -8.07
C TYR A 140 5.26 6.69 -7.25
N ASN A 141 4.76 6.64 -6.03
CA ASN A 141 4.61 7.81 -5.16
C ASN A 141 5.96 8.44 -4.78
N VAL A 142 6.95 7.61 -4.48
CA VAL A 142 8.32 8.06 -4.17
C VAL A 142 8.94 8.77 -5.36
N MET A 143 8.85 8.18 -6.56
CA MET A 143 9.38 8.78 -7.79
C MET A 143 8.70 10.11 -8.11
N LEU A 144 7.36 10.20 -7.96
CA LEU A 144 6.64 11.45 -8.17
C LEU A 144 7.13 12.54 -7.21
N LYS A 145 7.25 12.22 -5.93
CA LYS A 145 7.69 13.17 -4.91
C LYS A 145 9.15 13.60 -5.11
N TYR A 146 10.01 12.64 -5.46
CA TYR A 146 11.42 12.89 -5.76
C TYR A 146 11.57 13.86 -6.94
N TYR A 147 10.93 13.58 -8.07
CA TYR A 147 10.99 14.46 -9.25
C TYR A 147 10.24 15.78 -9.05
N ASP A 148 9.25 15.83 -8.15
CA ASP A 148 8.63 17.09 -7.76
C ASP A 148 9.63 17.99 -7.04
N ILE A 149 10.45 17.46 -6.12
CA ILE A 149 11.52 18.23 -5.47
C ILE A 149 12.53 18.72 -6.51
N VAL A 150 12.95 17.88 -7.45
CA VAL A 150 13.83 18.28 -8.56
C VAL A 150 13.23 19.42 -9.37
N ARG A 151 11.92 19.37 -9.64
CA ARG A 151 11.17 20.44 -10.28
C ARG A 151 11.23 21.74 -9.49
N GLN A 152 10.94 21.70 -8.19
CA GLN A 152 10.92 22.87 -7.30
C GLN A 152 12.32 23.49 -7.15
N GLU A 153 13.37 22.68 -7.04
CA GLU A 153 14.76 23.13 -7.03
C GLU A 153 15.16 23.79 -8.37
N SER A 154 14.63 23.30 -9.49
CA SER A 154 14.83 23.89 -10.80
C SER A 154 14.17 25.27 -10.91
N TYR A 155 12.99 25.46 -10.32
CA TYR A 155 12.37 26.78 -10.19
C TYR A 155 13.21 27.74 -9.36
N ALA A 156 13.74 27.27 -8.22
CA ALA A 156 14.64 28.11 -7.41
C ALA A 156 15.88 28.54 -8.20
N ARG A 157 16.48 27.67 -9.04
CA ARG A 157 17.59 28.03 -9.93
C ARG A 157 17.19 29.08 -10.97
N THR A 158 16.02 28.98 -11.57
CA THR A 158 15.49 29.98 -12.51
C THR A 158 15.34 31.35 -11.82
N LEU A 159 14.78 31.37 -10.60
CA LEU A 159 14.68 32.61 -9.81
C LEU A 159 16.03 33.18 -9.41
N GLN A 160 17.03 32.36 -9.10
CA GLN A 160 18.41 32.82 -8.84
C GLN A 160 19.01 33.54 -10.06
N THR A 161 18.84 32.98 -11.27
CA THR A 161 19.29 33.64 -12.52
C THR A 161 18.56 34.98 -12.71
N SER A 162 17.27 35.03 -12.41
CA SER A 162 16.49 36.26 -12.49
C SER A 162 16.92 37.32 -11.46
N ILE A 163 17.31 36.91 -10.24
CA ILE A 163 17.90 37.78 -9.23
C ILE A 163 19.21 38.38 -9.73
N GLU A 164 20.09 37.59 -10.36
CA GLU A 164 21.34 38.11 -10.92
C GLU A 164 21.07 39.16 -12.04
N ALA A 165 20.09 38.93 -12.90
CA ALA A 165 19.67 39.93 -13.90
C ALA A 165 19.12 41.20 -13.22
N SER A 166 18.34 41.07 -12.12
CA SER A 166 17.82 42.23 -11.38
C SER A 166 18.95 43.00 -10.67
N LYS A 167 19.97 42.33 -10.15
CA LYS A 167 21.16 42.98 -9.55
C LYS A 167 21.94 43.78 -10.63
N GLN A 168 22.16 43.16 -11.79
CA GLN A 168 22.80 43.86 -12.91
C GLN A 168 22.00 45.09 -13.37
N LYS A 169 20.68 44.95 -13.50
CA LYS A 169 19.80 46.09 -13.82
C LYS A 169 19.94 47.22 -12.80
N LEU A 170 19.88 46.90 -11.49
CA LEU A 170 20.03 47.88 -10.43
C LEU A 170 21.39 48.59 -10.44
N ASP A 171 22.50 47.85 -10.70
CA ASP A 171 23.83 48.45 -10.81
C ASP A 171 23.96 49.43 -11.99
N ILE A 172 23.36 49.06 -13.11
CA ILE A 172 23.30 49.96 -14.31
C ILE A 172 22.51 51.23 -13.94
N VAL A 173 21.31 51.11 -13.36
CA VAL A 173 20.46 52.24 -12.96
C VAL A 173 21.19 53.14 -11.95
N LYS A 174 21.87 52.60 -10.96
CA LYS A 174 22.67 53.39 -10.00
C LYS A 174 23.74 54.22 -10.69
N LYS A 175 24.50 53.63 -11.65
CA LYS A 175 25.52 54.35 -12.42
C LYS A 175 24.92 55.42 -13.30
N GLN A 176 23.75 55.17 -13.90
CA GLN A 176 23.03 56.16 -14.72
C GLN A 176 22.49 57.31 -13.87
N GLN A 177 22.03 57.06 -12.66
CA GLN A 177 21.55 58.07 -11.71
C GLN A 177 22.71 58.98 -11.26
N GLN A 178 23.91 58.42 -10.94
CA GLN A 178 25.08 59.16 -10.54
C GLN A 178 25.53 60.17 -11.59
N VAL A 179 25.28 59.90 -12.87
CA VAL A 179 25.61 60.81 -13.98
C VAL A 179 24.41 61.63 -14.45
N GLY A 180 23.29 61.61 -13.67
CA GLY A 180 22.10 62.42 -13.94
C GLY A 180 21.21 61.95 -15.08
N VAL A 181 21.36 60.71 -15.53
CA VAL A 181 20.61 60.12 -16.68
C VAL A 181 19.37 59.36 -16.24
N ALA A 182 19.41 58.66 -15.09
CA ALA A 182 18.26 58.02 -14.48
C ALA A 182 17.72 58.86 -13.35
N ASN A 183 16.42 58.77 -13.05
CA ASN A 183 15.76 59.43 -11.92
C ASN A 183 15.64 58.52 -10.71
N ASP A 184 15.26 59.08 -9.54
CA ASP A 184 15.06 58.33 -8.30
C ASP A 184 13.95 57.27 -8.41
N ALA A 185 12.90 57.54 -9.21
CA ALA A 185 11.84 56.56 -9.41
C ALA A 185 12.32 55.29 -10.08
N ASP A 186 13.22 55.41 -11.08
CA ASP A 186 13.83 54.27 -11.77
C ASP A 186 14.70 53.45 -10.80
N LEU A 187 15.43 54.15 -9.91
CA LEU A 187 16.25 53.50 -8.86
C LEU A 187 15.36 52.73 -7.86
N PHE A 188 14.36 53.37 -7.32
CA PHE A 188 13.44 52.75 -6.37
C PHE A 188 12.68 51.59 -6.98
N GLN A 189 12.20 51.72 -8.24
CA GLN A 189 11.53 50.64 -8.96
C GLN A 189 12.48 49.42 -9.10
N SER A 190 13.74 49.66 -9.49
CA SER A 190 14.71 48.56 -9.62
C SER A 190 15.00 47.87 -8.32
N GLN A 191 15.02 48.60 -7.17
CA GLN A 191 15.19 48.06 -5.85
C GLN A 191 13.97 47.21 -5.41
N VAL A 192 12.76 47.71 -5.68
CA VAL A 192 11.50 46.97 -5.43
C VAL A 192 11.46 45.67 -6.23
N ASP A 193 11.82 45.74 -7.53
CA ASP A 193 11.85 44.57 -8.40
C ASP A 193 12.82 43.51 -7.88
N LEU A 194 14.04 43.90 -7.45
CA LEU A 194 15.04 42.98 -6.86
C LEU A 194 14.52 42.35 -5.55
N ASN A 195 13.94 43.17 -4.66
CA ASN A 195 13.41 42.67 -3.39
C ASN A 195 12.25 41.67 -3.64
N THR A 196 11.40 41.93 -4.64
CA THR A 196 10.34 41.00 -5.03
C THR A 196 10.89 39.66 -5.49
N GLN A 197 11.95 39.64 -6.31
CA GLN A 197 12.60 38.39 -6.74
C GLN A 197 13.22 37.62 -5.58
N ILE A 198 13.84 38.33 -4.62
CA ILE A 198 14.40 37.71 -3.41
C ILE A 198 13.28 37.05 -2.57
N GLN A 199 12.15 37.74 -2.38
CA GLN A 199 11.00 37.18 -1.67
C GLN A 199 10.41 35.95 -2.39
N ASN A 200 10.31 35.98 -3.74
CA ASN A 200 9.89 34.83 -4.52
C ASN A 200 10.82 33.62 -4.34
N LEU A 201 12.14 33.85 -4.31
CA LEU A 201 13.11 32.78 -4.04
C LEU A 201 12.97 32.22 -2.64
N GLN A 202 12.77 33.07 -1.62
CA GLN A 202 12.54 32.62 -0.23
C GLN A 202 11.28 31.76 -0.11
N ALA A 203 10.18 32.18 -0.75
CA ALA A 203 8.94 31.41 -0.81
C ALA A 203 9.15 30.06 -1.51
N GLN A 204 9.88 30.06 -2.63
CA GLN A 204 10.22 28.84 -3.37
C GLN A 204 11.11 27.88 -2.55
N GLN A 205 12.05 28.42 -1.78
CA GLN A 205 12.90 27.59 -0.89
C GLN A 205 12.07 26.87 0.17
N LEU A 206 11.07 27.54 0.77
CA LEU A 206 10.14 26.90 1.70
C LEU A 206 9.39 25.74 1.04
N VAL A 207 8.94 25.88 -0.22
CA VAL A 207 8.28 24.80 -0.96
C VAL A 207 9.22 23.60 -1.15
N VAL A 208 10.49 23.85 -1.47
CA VAL A 208 11.52 22.79 -1.57
C VAL A 208 11.69 22.07 -0.24
N ASP A 209 11.83 22.81 0.86
CA ASP A 209 12.04 22.24 2.21
C ASP A 209 10.84 21.41 2.68
N GLN A 210 9.62 21.89 2.43
CA GLN A 210 8.39 21.14 2.68
C GLN A 210 8.32 19.87 1.83
N GLY A 211 8.69 19.94 0.55
CA GLY A 211 8.78 18.78 -0.34
C GLY A 211 9.75 17.71 0.17
N LYS A 212 10.91 18.13 0.68
CA LYS A 212 11.90 17.23 1.31
C LYS A 212 11.35 16.57 2.58
N THR A 213 10.65 17.32 3.42
CA THR A 213 9.98 16.80 4.63
C THR A 213 8.91 15.75 4.27
N ASP A 214 8.12 15.99 3.22
CA ASP A 214 7.12 15.02 2.75
C ASP A 214 7.79 13.74 2.21
N LEU A 215 8.90 13.86 1.48
CA LEU A 215 9.67 12.70 1.02
C LEU A 215 10.21 11.89 2.21
N LEU A 216 10.81 12.55 3.20
CA LEU A 216 11.31 11.88 4.42
C LEU A 216 10.19 11.13 5.15
N THR A 217 9.00 11.72 5.23
CA THR A 217 7.82 11.06 5.81
C THR A 217 7.43 9.80 5.02
N LEU A 218 7.43 9.88 3.69
CA LEU A 218 7.15 8.73 2.82
C LEU A 218 8.18 7.61 2.96
N LEU A 219 9.44 7.99 3.22
CA LEU A 219 10.55 7.06 3.50
C LEU A 219 10.56 6.53 4.93
N THR A 220 9.66 6.99 5.79
CA THR A 220 9.63 6.66 7.22
C THR A 220 10.97 7.03 7.92
N LEU A 221 11.52 8.17 7.54
CA LEU A 221 12.70 8.78 8.15
C LEU A 221 12.28 9.94 9.05
N LYS A 222 13.22 10.46 9.86
CA LYS A 222 12.95 11.64 10.70
C LYS A 222 12.69 12.86 9.81
N PRO A 223 11.56 13.59 10.00
CA PRO A 223 11.17 14.71 9.14
C PRO A 223 12.14 15.91 9.13
N ASP A 224 12.98 16.04 10.17
CA ASP A 224 13.98 17.10 10.35
C ASP A 224 15.37 16.74 9.79
N SER A 225 15.52 15.57 9.15
CA SER A 225 16.78 15.15 8.52
C SER A 225 17.11 16.04 7.31
N VAL A 226 18.39 16.41 7.18
CA VAL A 226 18.86 17.21 6.05
C VAL A 226 19.22 16.30 4.89
N ILE A 227 18.52 16.45 3.76
CA ILE A 227 18.79 15.71 2.53
C ILE A 227 19.06 16.66 1.36
N ALA A 228 19.92 16.27 0.44
CA ALA A 228 20.17 16.96 -0.81
C ALA A 228 19.81 16.05 -1.99
N ILE A 229 19.14 16.62 -3.00
CA ILE A 229 18.80 15.97 -4.26
C ILE A 229 19.47 16.78 -5.37
N ARG A 230 20.31 16.15 -6.19
CA ARG A 230 21.07 16.84 -7.27
C ARG A 230 20.79 16.26 -8.65
N ASP A 231 19.65 15.61 -8.81
CA ASP A 231 19.28 15.04 -10.09
C ASP A 231 18.66 16.07 -11.05
N THR A 232 18.56 15.65 -12.30
CA THR A 232 17.83 16.36 -13.35
C THR A 232 16.72 15.47 -13.88
N ILE A 233 15.67 16.09 -14.45
CA ILE A 233 14.57 15.34 -15.05
C ILE A 233 14.99 14.88 -16.44
N LEU A 234 15.40 13.62 -16.56
CA LEU A 234 15.66 12.97 -17.83
C LEU A 234 14.45 12.10 -18.21
N VAL A 235 13.88 12.32 -19.36
CA VAL A 235 12.73 11.57 -19.90
C VAL A 235 13.22 10.59 -20.95
N ASP A 236 12.83 9.32 -20.81
CA ASP A 236 13.10 8.28 -21.81
C ASP A 236 12.17 8.49 -23.01
N ASN A 237 12.72 8.58 -24.21
CA ASN A 237 11.96 8.83 -25.44
C ASN A 237 11.60 7.54 -26.19
N GLY A 238 11.98 6.37 -25.66
CA GLY A 238 11.89 5.07 -26.35
C GLY A 238 10.64 4.24 -26.05
N LEU A 239 9.72 4.72 -25.20
CA LEU A 239 8.52 3.95 -24.87
C LEU A 239 7.59 3.80 -26.09
N GLN A 240 6.97 2.61 -26.23
CA GLN A 240 5.99 2.30 -27.26
C GLN A 240 4.70 1.77 -26.66
N LEU A 241 3.54 2.20 -27.18
CA LEU A 241 2.23 1.84 -26.63
C LEU A 241 2.00 0.32 -26.68
N ASP A 242 2.31 -0.33 -27.80
CA ASP A 242 2.07 -1.76 -27.96
C ASP A 242 2.83 -2.57 -26.93
N SER A 243 4.11 -2.23 -26.68
CA SER A 243 4.92 -2.87 -25.64
C SER A 243 4.38 -2.65 -24.22
N ILE A 244 3.68 -1.54 -23.97
CA ILE A 244 3.02 -1.28 -22.69
C ILE A 244 1.74 -2.11 -22.57
N LEU A 245 0.91 -2.15 -23.64
CA LEU A 245 -0.35 -2.91 -23.63
C LEU A 245 -0.09 -4.42 -23.50
N ASP A 246 0.93 -4.97 -24.16
CA ASP A 246 1.34 -6.37 -24.01
C ASP A 246 1.75 -6.70 -22.57
N ALA A 247 2.43 -5.76 -21.90
CA ALA A 247 2.90 -5.93 -20.54
C ALA A 247 1.79 -5.74 -19.47
N VAL A 248 0.63 -5.18 -19.80
CA VAL A 248 -0.52 -5.01 -18.87
C VAL A 248 -0.94 -6.34 -18.25
N SER A 249 -0.80 -7.45 -18.97
CA SER A 249 -1.10 -8.79 -18.44
C SER A 249 -0.28 -9.14 -17.20
N GLN A 250 0.90 -8.54 -17.01
CA GLN A 250 1.79 -8.74 -15.86
C GLN A 250 1.50 -7.75 -14.70
N ASN A 251 0.50 -6.88 -14.85
CA ASN A 251 0.13 -5.92 -13.81
C ASN A 251 -0.32 -6.65 -12.53
N PRO A 252 0.26 -6.36 -11.34
CA PRO A 252 -0.05 -7.10 -10.11
C PRO A 252 -1.51 -6.98 -9.68
N ASP A 253 -2.16 -5.84 -9.89
CA ASP A 253 -3.59 -5.65 -9.57
C ASP A 253 -4.46 -6.57 -10.43
N LEU A 254 -4.13 -6.70 -11.71
CA LEU A 254 -4.82 -7.60 -12.64
C LEU A 254 -4.58 -9.07 -12.26
N GLN A 255 -3.35 -9.43 -11.90
CA GLN A 255 -3.01 -10.78 -11.44
C GLN A 255 -3.75 -11.12 -10.13
N ALA A 256 -3.85 -10.18 -9.19
CA ALA A 256 -4.65 -10.34 -7.98
C ALA A 256 -6.14 -10.59 -8.31
N ALA A 257 -6.69 -9.86 -9.27
CA ALA A 257 -8.08 -10.08 -9.72
C ALA A 257 -8.27 -11.46 -10.37
N TYR A 258 -7.30 -11.99 -11.10
CA TYR A 258 -7.32 -13.37 -11.60
C TYR A 258 -7.35 -14.38 -10.45
N GLN A 259 -6.50 -14.22 -9.44
CA GLN A 259 -6.49 -15.12 -8.27
C GLN A 259 -7.82 -15.05 -7.52
N GLN A 260 -8.46 -13.88 -7.45
CA GLN A 260 -9.78 -13.74 -6.81
C GLN A 260 -10.87 -14.54 -7.53
N VAL A 261 -10.84 -14.59 -8.86
CA VAL A 261 -11.76 -15.45 -9.64
C VAL A 261 -11.54 -16.92 -9.29
N VAL A 262 -10.28 -17.37 -9.23
CA VAL A 262 -9.92 -18.76 -8.89
C VAL A 262 -10.34 -19.11 -7.46
N ILE A 263 -10.19 -18.21 -6.50
CA ILE A 263 -10.69 -18.38 -5.12
C ILE A 263 -12.19 -18.64 -5.12
N ASN A 264 -12.96 -17.80 -5.83
CA ASN A 264 -14.41 -17.98 -5.91
C ASN A 264 -14.82 -19.30 -6.59
N GLN A 265 -14.05 -19.79 -7.57
CA GLN A 265 -14.26 -21.12 -8.17
C GLN A 265 -14.02 -22.25 -7.15
N TYR A 266 -13.03 -22.14 -6.27
CA TYR A 266 -12.81 -23.13 -5.23
C TYR A 266 -13.91 -23.05 -4.15
N ILE A 267 -14.41 -21.85 -3.81
CA ILE A 267 -15.56 -21.66 -2.92
C ILE A 267 -16.81 -22.31 -3.50
N GLU A 268 -17.07 -22.13 -4.80
CA GLU A 268 -18.21 -22.79 -5.49
C GLU A 268 -18.10 -24.32 -5.39
N LYS A 269 -16.92 -24.90 -5.66
CA LYS A 269 -16.67 -26.34 -5.53
C LYS A 269 -16.79 -26.81 -4.08
N GLU A 270 -16.31 -26.01 -3.11
CA GLU A 270 -16.41 -26.33 -1.68
C GLU A 270 -17.88 -26.37 -1.23
N VAL A 271 -18.68 -25.37 -1.63
CA VAL A 271 -20.11 -25.31 -1.32
C VAL A 271 -20.84 -26.45 -2.00
N GLY A 272 -20.56 -26.73 -3.28
CA GLY A 272 -21.14 -27.86 -4.01
C GLY A 272 -20.83 -29.23 -3.38
N ALA A 273 -19.66 -29.33 -2.71
CA ALA A 273 -19.26 -30.54 -2.00
C ALA A 273 -20.15 -30.92 -0.80
N GLN A 274 -20.92 -29.96 -0.26
CA GLN A 274 -21.85 -30.22 0.86
C GLN A 274 -22.99 -31.20 0.51
N ARG A 275 -23.23 -31.45 -0.78
CA ARG A 275 -24.24 -32.43 -1.24
C ARG A 275 -23.77 -33.88 -1.20
N TYR A 276 -22.46 -34.10 -1.06
CA TYR A 276 -21.88 -35.43 -1.03
C TYR A 276 -21.85 -36.02 0.38
N PRO A 277 -21.79 -37.35 0.52
CA PRO A 277 -21.62 -38.01 1.80
C PRO A 277 -20.36 -37.53 2.52
N SER A 278 -20.40 -37.54 3.85
CA SER A 278 -19.24 -37.35 4.69
C SER A 278 -18.98 -38.53 5.61
N PHE A 279 -17.69 -38.92 5.72
CA PHE A 279 -17.20 -39.98 6.60
C PHE A 279 -16.38 -39.36 7.71
N LEU A 280 -16.78 -39.63 8.95
CA LEU A 280 -16.14 -39.15 10.17
C LEU A 280 -15.64 -40.33 10.98
N LEU A 281 -14.39 -40.31 11.39
CA LEU A 281 -13.82 -41.25 12.39
C LEU A 281 -13.83 -40.53 13.73
N ASN A 282 -14.42 -41.18 14.72
CA ASN A 282 -14.43 -40.71 16.11
C ASN A 282 -13.72 -41.76 17.00
N ALA A 283 -12.82 -41.31 17.87
CA ALA A 283 -12.17 -42.17 18.85
C ALA A 283 -12.03 -41.40 20.18
N GLY A 284 -12.10 -42.11 21.26
CA GLY A 284 -11.94 -41.45 22.56
C GLY A 284 -11.95 -42.41 23.75
N TYR A 285 -11.87 -41.80 24.91
CA TYR A 285 -12.00 -42.48 26.19
C TYR A 285 -12.97 -41.69 27.05
N ASN A 286 -14.07 -42.32 27.49
CA ASN A 286 -15.11 -41.69 28.30
C ASN A 286 -15.12 -42.27 29.73
N PHE A 287 -15.37 -41.41 30.70
CA PHE A 287 -15.75 -41.71 32.07
C PHE A 287 -17.14 -41.11 32.33
N SER A 288 -18.02 -41.91 32.93
CA SER A 288 -19.34 -41.47 33.38
C SER A 288 -19.63 -42.04 34.77
N HIS A 289 -20.05 -41.14 35.66
CA HIS A 289 -20.49 -41.49 37.03
C HIS A 289 -21.85 -40.85 37.28
N THR A 290 -22.84 -41.67 37.68
CA THR A 290 -24.16 -41.20 38.03
C THR A 290 -24.55 -41.76 39.40
N ALA A 291 -24.98 -40.89 40.30
CA ALA A 291 -25.49 -41.23 41.61
C ALA A 291 -26.90 -40.64 41.79
N ASN A 292 -27.88 -41.49 42.04
CA ASN A 292 -29.26 -41.11 42.20
C ASN A 292 -29.74 -41.45 43.64
N ALA A 293 -30.48 -40.55 44.27
CA ALA A 293 -31.04 -40.75 45.57
C ALA A 293 -32.26 -41.69 45.58
N ALA A 294 -32.90 -41.90 44.40
CA ALA A 294 -34.04 -42.78 44.20
C ALA A 294 -34.06 -43.35 42.78
N GLY A 295 -34.84 -44.39 42.54
CA GLY A 295 -35.00 -45.06 41.26
C GLY A 295 -34.43 -46.46 41.24
N PHE A 296 -34.36 -47.10 40.07
CA PHE A 296 -33.85 -48.47 39.91
C PHE A 296 -32.31 -48.53 40.03
N SER A 297 -31.60 -47.58 39.44
CA SER A 297 -30.12 -47.50 39.48
C SER A 297 -29.71 -46.34 40.41
N LEU A 298 -29.23 -46.67 41.58
CA LEU A 298 -28.72 -45.69 42.56
C LEU A 298 -27.29 -45.25 42.26
N TYR A 299 -26.51 -46.11 41.64
CA TYR A 299 -25.13 -45.88 41.29
C TYR A 299 -24.82 -46.55 39.95
N ASN A 300 -24.21 -45.80 39.05
CA ASN A 300 -23.69 -46.33 37.81
C ASN A 300 -22.36 -45.61 37.48
N GLN A 301 -21.33 -46.40 37.23
CA GLN A 301 -20.01 -45.91 36.79
C GLN A 301 -19.57 -46.72 35.58
N SER A 302 -19.21 -46.03 34.53
CA SER A 302 -18.68 -46.63 33.31
C SER A 302 -17.50 -45.84 32.78
N TYR A 303 -16.50 -46.55 32.26
CA TYR A 303 -15.35 -45.96 31.62
C TYR A 303 -14.79 -46.90 30.56
N GLY A 304 -14.20 -46.35 29.54
CA GLY A 304 -13.57 -47.16 28.50
C GLY A 304 -13.29 -46.39 27.20
N PRO A 305 -12.43 -46.99 26.34
CA PRO A 305 -12.20 -46.47 25.01
C PRO A 305 -13.38 -46.80 24.09
N TYR A 306 -13.56 -45.94 23.08
CA TYR A 306 -14.49 -46.18 22.01
C TYR A 306 -13.86 -45.77 20.67
N LEU A 307 -14.29 -46.46 19.59
CA LEU A 307 -13.98 -46.13 18.17
C LEU A 307 -15.28 -46.25 17.41
N GLY A 308 -15.55 -45.21 16.57
CA GLY A 308 -16.76 -45.15 15.78
C GLY A 308 -16.53 -44.54 14.40
N LEU A 309 -17.23 -45.09 13.43
CA LEU A 309 -17.33 -44.51 12.09
C LEU A 309 -18.73 -43.89 11.88
N GLY A 310 -18.78 -42.63 11.53
CA GLY A 310 -20.02 -41.93 11.18
C GLY A 310 -20.11 -41.70 9.69
N LEU A 311 -21.22 -42.06 9.06
CA LEU A 311 -21.59 -41.72 7.68
C LEU A 311 -22.78 -40.82 7.73
N THR A 312 -22.64 -39.61 7.16
CA THR A 312 -23.76 -38.68 6.98
C THR A 312 -24.00 -38.48 5.48
N VAL A 313 -25.22 -38.80 5.01
CA VAL A 313 -25.63 -38.60 3.62
C VAL A 313 -26.79 -37.59 3.62
N PRO A 314 -26.58 -36.37 3.08
CA PRO A 314 -27.68 -35.40 3.01
C PRO A 314 -28.69 -35.83 1.91
N ILE A 315 -29.87 -36.26 2.32
CA ILE A 315 -30.92 -36.71 1.39
C ILE A 315 -31.75 -35.53 0.89
N PHE A 316 -32.17 -34.68 1.79
CA PHE A 316 -32.95 -33.47 1.49
C PHE A 316 -32.76 -32.41 2.57
N ASN A 317 -32.51 -31.18 2.14
CA ASN A 317 -32.32 -30.03 3.04
C ASN A 317 -33.07 -28.77 2.55
N GLY A 318 -34.25 -28.94 1.91
CA GLY A 318 -35.00 -27.80 1.36
C GLY A 318 -34.31 -27.13 0.17
N ASN A 319 -33.45 -27.81 -0.57
CA ASN A 319 -32.63 -27.29 -1.68
C ASN A 319 -31.61 -26.21 -1.27
N ILE A 320 -31.32 -26.05 0.01
CA ILE A 320 -30.39 -25.00 0.51
C ILE A 320 -29.03 -25.14 -0.14
N TYR A 321 -28.43 -26.33 -0.17
CA TYR A 321 -27.09 -26.54 -0.76
C TYR A 321 -27.05 -26.20 -2.24
N ARG A 322 -28.10 -26.54 -3.00
CA ARG A 322 -28.19 -26.20 -4.42
C ARG A 322 -28.28 -24.68 -4.64
N LYS A 323 -29.07 -23.98 -3.81
CA LYS A 323 -29.18 -22.52 -3.88
C LYS A 323 -27.86 -21.83 -3.49
N GLN A 324 -27.16 -22.33 -2.47
CA GLN A 324 -25.84 -21.82 -2.07
C GLN A 324 -24.80 -22.00 -3.18
N GLU A 325 -24.80 -23.16 -3.87
CA GLU A 325 -23.94 -23.39 -5.02
C GLU A 325 -24.26 -22.43 -6.17
N GLN A 326 -25.56 -22.19 -6.46
CA GLN A 326 -25.95 -21.20 -7.47
C GLN A 326 -25.47 -19.79 -7.11
N VAL A 327 -25.58 -19.37 -5.84
CA VAL A 327 -25.05 -18.09 -5.36
C VAL A 327 -23.53 -18.02 -5.53
N ALA A 328 -22.81 -19.09 -5.16
CA ALA A 328 -21.37 -19.15 -5.34
C ALA A 328 -20.96 -19.05 -6.82
N GLY A 329 -21.70 -19.73 -7.73
CA GLY A 329 -21.48 -19.61 -9.16
C GLY A 329 -21.76 -18.20 -9.72
N ILE A 330 -22.74 -17.48 -9.14
CA ILE A 330 -22.95 -16.05 -9.46
C ILE A 330 -21.76 -15.20 -8.97
N ASN A 331 -21.22 -15.49 -7.79
CA ASN A 331 -20.04 -14.78 -7.27
C ASN A 331 -18.80 -14.99 -8.16
N VAL A 332 -18.62 -16.17 -8.75
CA VAL A 332 -17.57 -16.40 -9.77
C VAL A 332 -17.77 -15.48 -10.98
N LYS A 333 -19.01 -15.35 -11.48
CA LYS A 333 -19.31 -14.44 -12.60
C LYS A 333 -19.05 -12.97 -12.24
N ILE A 334 -19.45 -12.56 -11.03
CA ILE A 334 -19.19 -11.19 -10.52
C ILE A 334 -17.69 -10.92 -10.48
N ALA A 335 -16.90 -11.83 -9.91
CA ALA A 335 -15.44 -11.67 -9.87
C ALA A 335 -14.81 -11.61 -11.27
N GLY A 336 -15.35 -12.40 -12.23
CA GLY A 336 -14.94 -12.32 -13.64
C GLY A 336 -15.20 -10.93 -14.25
N LEU A 337 -16.41 -10.38 -14.04
CA LEU A 337 -16.76 -9.05 -14.53
C LEU A 337 -15.93 -7.94 -13.86
N GLN A 338 -15.63 -8.07 -12.57
CA GLN A 338 -14.75 -7.14 -11.85
C GLN A 338 -13.33 -7.13 -12.44
N ARG A 339 -12.76 -8.31 -12.73
CA ARG A 339 -11.47 -8.45 -13.42
C ARG A 339 -11.52 -7.78 -14.80
N ASP A 340 -12.57 -8.02 -15.59
CA ASP A 340 -12.69 -7.47 -16.94
C ASP A 340 -12.85 -5.94 -16.92
N THR A 341 -13.58 -5.42 -15.93
CA THR A 341 -13.69 -3.97 -15.68
C THR A 341 -12.34 -3.35 -15.31
N LEU A 342 -11.56 -4.04 -14.47
CA LEU A 342 -10.21 -3.60 -14.10
C LEU A 342 -9.28 -3.58 -15.33
N LEU A 343 -9.31 -4.63 -16.15
CA LEU A 343 -8.52 -4.70 -17.40
C LEU A 343 -8.85 -3.55 -18.34
N LEU A 344 -10.14 -3.24 -18.54
CA LEU A 344 -10.57 -2.10 -19.34
C LEU A 344 -10.06 -0.77 -18.75
N GLY A 345 -10.11 -0.63 -17.43
CA GLY A 345 -9.61 0.55 -16.71
C GLY A 345 -8.10 0.74 -16.89
N ILE A 346 -7.32 -0.34 -16.76
CA ILE A 346 -5.86 -0.31 -16.95
C ILE A 346 -5.51 0.05 -18.41
N ASN A 347 -6.15 -0.59 -19.39
CA ASN A 347 -5.94 -0.29 -20.80
C ASN A 347 -6.29 1.16 -21.14
N SER A 348 -7.43 1.66 -20.67
CA SER A 348 -7.81 3.06 -20.82
C SER A 348 -6.78 4.03 -20.21
N SER A 349 -6.28 3.70 -19.02
CA SER A 349 -5.25 4.47 -18.33
C SER A 349 -3.92 4.45 -19.10
N ALA A 350 -3.55 3.31 -19.67
CA ALA A 350 -2.35 3.18 -20.50
C ALA A 350 -2.45 4.05 -21.75
N VAL A 351 -3.58 4.02 -22.48
CA VAL A 351 -3.79 4.86 -23.67
C VAL A 351 -3.76 6.35 -23.32
N LYS A 352 -4.46 6.77 -22.25
CA LYS A 352 -4.46 8.18 -21.81
C LYS A 352 -3.06 8.65 -21.39
N SER A 353 -2.34 7.82 -20.62
CA SER A 353 -0.97 8.14 -20.20
C SER A 353 -0.01 8.21 -21.39
N TRP A 354 -0.20 7.35 -22.40
CA TRP A 354 0.56 7.40 -23.65
C TRP A 354 0.30 8.68 -24.45
N GLN A 355 -0.95 9.07 -24.58
CA GLN A 355 -1.32 10.34 -25.27
C GLN A 355 -0.70 11.54 -24.56
N ALA A 356 -0.79 11.58 -23.22
CA ALA A 356 -0.16 12.62 -22.41
C ALA A 356 1.37 12.61 -22.56
N TYR A 357 2.01 11.45 -22.50
CA TYR A 357 3.45 11.29 -22.67
C TYR A 357 3.92 11.81 -24.02
N LYS A 358 3.27 11.40 -25.11
CA LYS A 358 3.64 11.82 -26.46
C LYS A 358 3.45 13.34 -26.67
N ASN A 359 2.35 13.89 -26.17
CA ASN A 359 2.08 15.33 -26.21
C ASN A 359 3.11 16.12 -25.40
N ASN A 360 3.43 15.66 -24.19
CA ASN A 360 4.41 16.32 -23.32
C ASN A 360 5.82 16.29 -23.92
N LEU A 361 6.22 15.22 -24.62
CA LEU A 361 7.50 15.18 -25.34
C LEU A 361 7.58 16.21 -26.46
N GLN A 362 6.50 16.39 -27.23
CA GLN A 362 6.44 17.41 -28.27
C GLN A 362 6.51 18.83 -27.68
N GLN A 363 5.72 19.09 -26.63
CA GLN A 363 5.76 20.37 -25.92
C GLN A 363 7.14 20.65 -25.30
N LEU A 364 7.82 19.62 -24.77
CA LEU A 364 9.13 19.76 -24.15
C LEU A 364 10.19 20.23 -25.16
N ALA A 365 10.15 19.73 -26.40
CA ALA A 365 11.06 20.18 -27.46
C ALA A 365 10.90 21.69 -27.71
N THR A 366 9.67 22.14 -27.91
CA THR A 366 9.36 23.58 -28.14
C THR A 366 9.65 24.44 -26.90
N ALA A 367 9.36 23.92 -25.68
CA ALA A 367 9.61 24.64 -24.44
C ALA A 367 11.11 24.85 -24.18
N LYS A 368 11.97 23.88 -24.52
CA LYS A 368 13.43 24.03 -24.47
C LYS A 368 13.94 25.11 -25.39
N GLU A 369 13.49 25.09 -26.65
CA GLU A 369 13.86 26.12 -27.62
C GLU A 369 13.41 27.51 -27.14
N THR A 370 12.17 27.63 -26.63
CA THR A 370 11.64 28.92 -26.11
C THR A 370 12.47 29.41 -24.91
N TYR A 371 12.86 28.49 -24.00
CA TYR A 371 13.70 28.83 -22.85
C TYR A 371 15.06 29.38 -23.32
N ASP A 372 15.74 28.67 -24.22
CA ASP A 372 17.05 29.09 -24.76
C ASP A 372 16.97 30.44 -25.46
N LEU A 373 15.89 30.69 -26.24
CA LEU A 373 15.65 32.00 -26.89
C LEU A 373 15.37 33.12 -25.89
N SER A 374 14.58 32.83 -24.83
CA SER A 374 14.26 33.82 -23.79
C SER A 374 15.46 34.18 -22.94
N GLN A 375 16.38 33.23 -22.67
CA GLN A 375 17.65 33.52 -22.01
C GLN A 375 18.54 34.44 -22.85
N LYS A 376 18.70 34.13 -24.15
CA LYS A 376 19.46 35.01 -25.10
C LYS A 376 18.83 36.39 -25.21
N LEU A 377 17.49 36.47 -25.20
CA LEU A 377 16.78 37.75 -25.23
C LEU A 377 17.08 38.58 -23.99
N LEU A 378 17.02 37.97 -22.78
CA LEU A 378 17.31 38.66 -21.53
C LEU A 378 18.74 39.20 -21.51
N ASP A 379 19.73 38.41 -21.93
CA ASP A 379 21.12 38.81 -21.99
C ASP A 379 21.34 39.95 -22.99
N LEU A 380 20.68 39.88 -24.15
CA LEU A 380 20.75 40.94 -25.19
C LEU A 380 20.13 42.25 -24.71
N VAL A 381 18.94 42.18 -24.10
CA VAL A 381 18.22 43.37 -23.62
C VAL A 381 18.98 44.02 -22.45
N LEU A 382 19.58 43.27 -21.55
CA LEU A 382 20.47 43.80 -20.49
C LEU A 382 21.66 44.57 -21.07
N LYS A 383 22.34 44.01 -22.08
CA LYS A 383 23.44 44.70 -22.80
C LYS A 383 22.95 45.99 -23.48
N ARG A 384 21.82 45.96 -24.20
CA ARG A 384 21.25 47.16 -24.83
C ARG A 384 20.87 48.20 -23.78
N PHE A 385 20.35 47.81 -22.64
CA PHE A 385 20.02 48.70 -21.53
C PHE A 385 21.26 49.39 -20.97
N GLN A 386 22.37 48.68 -20.85
CA GLN A 386 23.66 49.27 -20.47
C GLN A 386 24.09 50.38 -21.42
N TYR A 387 23.87 50.21 -22.75
CA TYR A 387 24.22 51.21 -23.80
C TYR A 387 23.09 52.21 -24.07
N LYS A 388 22.04 52.28 -23.23
CA LYS A 388 20.87 53.16 -23.37
C LYS A 388 20.05 52.95 -24.66
N GLN A 389 20.08 51.73 -25.21
CA GLN A 389 19.35 51.32 -26.39
C GLN A 389 18.10 50.49 -26.05
N ALA A 390 17.81 50.31 -24.76
CA ALA A 390 16.60 49.68 -24.26
C ALA A 390 16.15 50.42 -22.97
N THR A 391 14.89 50.27 -22.61
CA THR A 391 14.28 50.85 -21.43
C THR A 391 14.29 49.84 -20.22
N ILE A 392 14.06 50.35 -19.02
CA ILE A 392 13.87 49.52 -17.82
C ILE A 392 12.69 48.56 -17.96
N VAL A 393 11.65 48.95 -18.70
CA VAL A 393 10.45 48.16 -19.03
C VAL A 393 10.82 46.99 -19.95
N ASP A 394 11.70 47.24 -20.94
CA ASP A 394 12.16 46.18 -21.84
C ASP A 394 12.93 45.11 -21.09
N VAL A 395 13.79 45.47 -20.11
CA VAL A 395 14.49 44.53 -19.25
C VAL A 395 13.52 43.73 -18.39
N LYS A 396 12.52 44.39 -17.80
CA LYS A 396 11.48 43.73 -16.98
C LYS A 396 10.68 42.73 -17.82
N ASN A 397 10.26 43.09 -19.02
CA ASN A 397 9.53 42.18 -19.92
C ASN A 397 10.37 41.01 -20.38
N ALA A 398 11.64 41.18 -20.70
CA ALA A 398 12.56 40.12 -21.08
C ALA A 398 12.82 39.16 -19.91
N GLN A 399 12.98 39.70 -18.69
CA GLN A 399 13.13 38.93 -17.47
C GLN A 399 11.90 38.06 -17.16
N GLN A 400 10.70 38.63 -17.26
CA GLN A 400 9.43 37.92 -17.06
C GLN A 400 9.22 36.84 -18.12
N SER A 401 9.60 37.10 -19.38
CA SER A 401 9.57 36.11 -20.47
C SER A 401 10.49 34.94 -20.17
N PHE A 402 11.70 35.20 -19.65
CA PHE A 402 12.66 34.18 -19.24
C PHE A 402 12.11 33.31 -18.07
N GLU A 403 11.58 33.96 -17.06
CA GLU A 403 10.97 33.23 -15.91
C GLU A 403 9.82 32.32 -16.35
N ASN A 404 8.89 32.85 -17.15
CA ASN A 404 7.74 32.12 -17.66
C ASN A 404 8.17 30.94 -18.54
N ALA A 405 9.13 31.14 -19.44
CA ALA A 405 9.67 30.09 -20.30
C ALA A 405 10.38 29.00 -19.48
N GLY A 406 11.15 29.40 -18.45
CA GLY A 406 11.81 28.47 -17.53
C GLY A 406 10.80 27.62 -16.76
N PHE A 407 9.80 28.24 -16.17
CA PHE A 407 8.73 27.52 -15.45
C PHE A 407 7.94 26.60 -16.36
N LEU A 408 7.62 27.02 -17.59
CA LEU A 408 6.94 26.18 -18.57
C LEU A 408 7.77 24.95 -18.93
N MET A 409 9.06 25.14 -19.27
CA MET A 409 9.96 24.05 -19.62
C MET A 409 10.10 23.02 -18.47
N ILE A 410 10.26 23.50 -17.24
CA ILE A 410 10.39 22.66 -16.06
C ILE A 410 9.10 21.87 -15.79
N ASN A 411 7.92 22.53 -15.92
CA ASN A 411 6.62 21.87 -15.74
C ASN A 411 6.37 20.78 -16.77
N VAL A 412 6.66 21.07 -18.04
CA VAL A 412 6.47 20.10 -19.13
C VAL A 412 7.45 18.92 -18.99
N SER A 413 8.70 19.18 -18.56
CA SER A 413 9.68 18.12 -18.25
C SER A 413 9.15 17.18 -17.16
N TYR A 414 8.61 17.74 -16.07
CA TYR A 414 7.99 16.97 -15.00
C TYR A 414 6.76 16.21 -15.47
N ALA A 415 5.86 16.84 -16.22
CA ALA A 415 4.66 16.19 -16.74
C ALA A 415 4.99 15.01 -17.68
N ALA A 416 6.02 15.16 -18.52
CA ALA A 416 6.51 14.08 -19.36
C ALA A 416 7.06 12.90 -18.51
N LYS A 417 7.85 13.20 -17.45
CA LYS A 417 8.39 12.21 -16.55
C LYS A 417 7.30 11.48 -15.75
N VAL A 418 6.29 12.19 -15.26
CA VAL A 418 5.13 11.59 -14.58
C VAL A 418 4.39 10.62 -15.50
N SER A 419 4.16 11.01 -16.76
CA SER A 419 3.53 10.14 -17.76
C SER A 419 4.36 8.89 -18.07
N GLU A 420 5.69 9.03 -18.16
CA GLU A 420 6.64 7.91 -18.30
C GLU A 420 6.54 6.93 -17.11
N ILE A 421 6.61 7.45 -15.88
CA ILE A 421 6.54 6.65 -14.65
C ILE A 421 5.20 5.92 -14.58
N GLN A 422 4.09 6.58 -14.93
CA GLN A 422 2.77 5.95 -14.94
C GLN A 422 2.69 4.80 -15.96
N LEU A 423 3.23 4.97 -17.17
CA LEU A 423 3.29 3.92 -18.19
C LEU A 423 4.09 2.71 -17.71
N ARG A 424 5.26 2.96 -17.10
CA ARG A 424 6.11 1.90 -16.52
C ARG A 424 5.41 1.17 -15.38
N ARG A 425 4.67 1.88 -14.52
CA ARG A 425 3.86 1.29 -13.46
C ARG A 425 2.79 0.36 -14.01
N LEU A 426 2.02 0.80 -15.02
CA LEU A 426 0.95 -0.01 -15.62
C LEU A 426 1.49 -1.28 -16.27
N ALA A 427 2.71 -1.23 -16.82
CA ALA A 427 3.43 -2.34 -17.41
C ALA A 427 4.23 -3.20 -16.40
N ASN A 428 4.15 -2.91 -15.09
CA ASN A 428 4.97 -3.56 -14.04
C ASN A 428 6.49 -3.47 -14.33
N LYS A 429 6.95 -2.30 -14.85
CA LYS A 429 8.35 -2.05 -15.24
C LYS A 429 9.00 -0.92 -14.42
N LEU A 430 8.48 -0.61 -13.23
CA LEU A 430 9.21 0.19 -12.26
C LEU A 430 10.32 -0.65 -11.63
N PRO A 431 11.41 0.00 -11.14
CA PRO A 431 12.56 -0.69 -10.53
C PRO A 431 12.19 -1.72 -9.48
#